data_2a2a54aa068c841d505550d933786cf4
#
_entry.id   2a2a54aa068c841d505550d933786cf4
#
_cell.length_a   1.000
_cell.length_b   1.000
_cell.length_c   1.000
_cell.angle_alpha   90.00
_cell.angle_beta   90.00
_cell.angle_gamma   90.00
#
_symmetry.space_group_name_H-M   'P 1'
#
loop_
_entity.id
_entity.type
_entity.pdbx_description
1 polymer ?
#
loop_
_entity_poly.entity_id
_entity_poly.type
_entity_poly.pdbx_seq_one_letter_code
_entity_poly.pdbx_strand_id
1 'polypeptide(L)'
;MLAIAPHKVRMEQAQNFPSTAQARAQDYRLLGDGKSAKLGWHMQDYNPHGAAGNAGAASAEKGRALLEAVGVQLSGLLQELVQFKPLI
;
A
#
# COMPACT_ATOMS: atom_id res chain seq x y z
N MET A 1 6.64 -3.38 -8.54
CA MET A 1 6.78 -3.90 -9.93
C MET A 1 7.95 -3.31 -10.70
N LEU A 2 8.23 -2.01 -10.55
CA LEU A 2 9.36 -1.38 -11.27
C LEU A 2 10.72 -2.06 -10.97
N ALA A 3 10.91 -2.60 -9.76
CA ALA A 3 12.14 -3.31 -9.40
C ALA A 3 12.19 -4.73 -9.99
N ILE A 4 11.05 -5.36 -10.20
CA ILE A 4 10.96 -6.77 -10.61
C ILE A 4 10.77 -6.90 -12.12
N ALA A 5 9.85 -6.15 -12.69
CA ALA A 5 9.47 -6.24 -14.09
C ALA A 5 9.10 -4.85 -14.63
N PRO A 6 10.09 -3.96 -14.81
CA PRO A 6 9.83 -2.58 -15.23
C PRO A 6 9.15 -2.50 -16.60
N HIS A 7 9.38 -3.46 -17.47
CA HIS A 7 8.78 -3.50 -18.80
C HIS A 7 7.26 -3.73 -18.79
N LYS A 8 6.71 -4.19 -17.64
CA LYS A 8 5.28 -4.40 -17.46
C LYS A 8 4.57 -3.19 -16.86
N VAL A 9 5.31 -2.14 -16.55
CA VAL A 9 4.77 -0.92 -15.92
C VAL A 9 4.77 0.21 -16.93
N ARG A 10 3.61 0.82 -17.14
CA ARG A 10 3.44 1.96 -18.05
C ARG A 10 3.57 3.26 -17.27
N MET A 11 4.81 3.68 -17.01
CA MET A 11 5.07 4.91 -16.23
C MET A 11 4.55 6.17 -16.93
N GLU A 12 4.36 6.14 -18.25
CA GLU A 12 3.75 7.24 -18.99
C GLU A 12 2.29 7.48 -18.59
N GLN A 13 1.65 6.51 -17.98
CA GLN A 13 0.28 6.63 -17.44
C GLN A 13 0.27 6.95 -15.95
N ALA A 14 1.42 6.95 -15.29
CA ALA A 14 1.50 7.21 -13.85
C ALA A 14 1.31 8.70 -13.57
N GLN A 15 0.48 9.00 -12.59
CA GLN A 15 0.27 10.35 -12.11
C GLN A 15 -0.04 10.32 -10.61
N ASN A 16 -0.19 11.47 -10.00
CA ASN A 16 -0.68 11.54 -8.63
C ASN A 16 -2.20 11.39 -8.66
N PHE A 17 -2.71 10.29 -8.09
CA PHE A 17 -4.14 10.01 -8.00
C PHE A 17 -4.61 10.30 -6.57
N PRO A 18 -4.99 11.54 -6.24
CA PRO A 18 -5.40 11.87 -4.89
C PRO A 18 -6.67 11.11 -4.49
N SER A 19 -6.67 10.59 -3.26
CA SER A 19 -7.82 9.89 -2.70
C SER A 19 -8.76 10.86 -2.02
N THR A 20 -10.08 10.61 -2.12
CA THR A 20 -11.09 11.36 -1.35
C THR A 20 -11.01 11.08 0.15
N ALA A 21 -10.23 10.07 0.56
CA ALA A 21 -10.09 9.71 1.97
C ALA A 21 -9.54 10.84 2.83
N GLN A 22 -8.66 11.69 2.28
CA GLN A 22 -8.11 12.83 3.03
C GLN A 22 -9.19 13.86 3.38
N ALA A 23 -10.04 14.22 2.41
CA ALA A 23 -11.15 15.13 2.66
C ALA A 23 -12.14 14.53 3.65
N ARG A 24 -12.43 13.24 3.54
CA ARG A 24 -13.32 12.53 4.43
C ARG A 24 -12.79 12.53 5.87
N ALA A 25 -11.47 12.35 6.04
CA ALA A 25 -10.84 12.40 7.35
C ALA A 25 -10.98 13.77 8.03
N GLN A 26 -11.00 14.85 7.24
CA GLN A 26 -11.19 16.21 7.74
C GLN A 26 -12.65 16.50 8.09
N ASP A 27 -13.59 16.01 7.26
CA ASP A 27 -15.00 16.32 7.37
C ASP A 27 -15.73 15.41 8.36
N TYR A 28 -15.29 14.18 8.53
CA TYR A 28 -15.98 13.16 9.34
C TYR A 28 -15.01 12.49 10.30
N ARG A 29 -15.19 12.73 11.59
CA ARG A 29 -14.27 12.21 12.60
C ARG A 29 -14.29 10.70 12.69
N LEU A 30 -15.47 10.08 12.63
CA LEU A 30 -15.61 8.63 12.77
C LEU A 30 -15.53 7.90 11.44
N LEU A 31 -16.21 8.40 10.40
CA LEU A 31 -16.19 7.78 9.07
C LEU A 31 -14.83 7.95 8.38
N GLY A 32 -14.07 8.98 8.76
CA GLY A 32 -12.82 9.32 8.10
C GLY A 32 -11.56 8.78 8.77
N ASP A 33 -11.66 8.17 9.96
CA ASP A 33 -10.46 7.73 10.69
C ASP A 33 -9.92 6.36 10.21
N GLY A 34 -10.69 5.61 9.46
CA GLY A 34 -10.31 4.28 8.97
C GLY A 34 -10.27 3.19 10.03
N LYS A 35 -10.72 3.49 11.25
CA LYS A 35 -10.67 2.60 12.41
C LYS A 35 -12.04 2.35 13.02
N SER A 36 -12.77 3.45 13.34
CA SER A 36 -14.06 3.37 14.02
C SER A 36 -15.14 2.75 13.13
N ALA A 37 -15.08 3.03 11.82
CA ALA A 37 -15.97 2.46 10.83
C ALA A 37 -15.19 2.27 9.54
N LYS A 38 -15.40 1.13 8.90
CA LYS A 38 -14.77 0.83 7.61
C LYS A 38 -15.83 0.87 6.53
N LEU A 39 -15.47 1.47 5.39
CA LEU A 39 -16.37 1.64 4.26
C LEU A 39 -16.02 0.65 3.16
N GLY A 40 -17.03 -0.04 2.65
CA GLY A 40 -16.89 -0.87 1.45
C GLY A 40 -17.24 -0.02 0.25
N TRP A 41 -16.23 0.46 -0.47
CA TRP A 41 -16.38 1.41 -1.57
C TRP A 41 -15.89 0.81 -2.87
N HIS A 42 -16.40 1.32 -3.97
CA HIS A 42 -15.77 1.12 -5.27
C HIS A 42 -14.53 2.02 -5.36
N MET A 43 -13.54 1.62 -6.15
CA MET A 43 -12.32 2.42 -6.29
C MET A 43 -12.62 3.81 -6.86
N GLN A 44 -13.66 3.96 -7.69
CA GLN A 44 -14.07 5.25 -8.25
C GLN A 44 -14.52 6.23 -7.17
N ASP A 45 -14.96 5.77 -6.01
CA ASP A 45 -15.33 6.63 -4.88
C ASP A 45 -14.12 7.29 -4.24
N TYR A 46 -12.94 6.68 -4.39
CA TYR A 46 -11.67 7.26 -3.95
C TYR A 46 -11.05 8.16 -5.01
N ASN A 47 -11.11 7.75 -6.27
CA ASN A 47 -10.58 8.51 -7.39
C ASN A 47 -11.25 8.05 -8.69
N PRO A 48 -11.73 8.97 -9.55
CA PRO A 48 -12.45 8.61 -10.79
C PRO A 48 -11.60 7.82 -11.79
N HIS A 49 -10.27 7.86 -11.69
CA HIS A 49 -9.38 7.09 -12.55
C HIS A 49 -9.26 5.62 -12.13
N GLY A 50 -9.89 5.22 -11.03
CA GLY A 50 -9.87 3.84 -10.56
C GLY A 50 -8.59 3.46 -9.83
N ALA A 51 -7.78 4.43 -9.45
CA ALA A 51 -6.54 4.24 -8.70
C ALA A 51 -6.38 5.36 -7.68
N ALA A 52 -5.70 5.10 -6.58
CA ALA A 52 -5.45 6.10 -5.55
C ALA A 52 -3.99 6.03 -5.12
N GLY A 53 -3.40 7.18 -4.85
CA GLY A 53 -2.02 7.32 -4.45
C GLY A 53 -1.16 8.05 -5.48
N ASN A 54 0.03 8.45 -5.09
CA ASN A 54 0.94 9.15 -5.98
C ASN A 54 1.79 8.16 -6.78
N ALA A 55 1.22 7.61 -7.83
CA ALA A 55 1.90 6.65 -8.69
C ALA A 55 3.11 7.26 -9.43
N GLY A 56 3.07 8.58 -9.68
CA GLY A 56 4.19 9.28 -10.33
C GLY A 56 5.46 9.28 -9.51
N ALA A 57 5.36 9.07 -8.19
CA ALA A 57 6.52 9.02 -7.29
C ALA A 57 7.16 7.63 -7.23
N ALA A 58 6.60 6.63 -7.91
CA ALA A 58 7.14 5.27 -7.89
C ALA A 58 8.49 5.19 -8.62
N SER A 59 9.40 4.37 -8.09
CA SER A 59 10.69 4.10 -8.71
C SER A 59 11.15 2.67 -8.43
N ALA A 60 12.03 2.16 -9.28
CA ALA A 60 12.64 0.84 -9.06
C ALA A 60 13.49 0.82 -7.79
N GLU A 61 14.16 1.93 -7.48
CA GLU A 61 14.98 2.05 -6.27
C GLU A 61 14.13 1.90 -5.01
N LYS A 62 13.00 2.58 -4.95
CA LYS A 62 12.04 2.44 -3.84
C LYS A 62 11.53 1.01 -3.73
N GLY A 63 11.24 0.39 -4.87
CA GLY A 63 10.80 -0.99 -4.91
C GLY A 63 11.83 -1.96 -4.36
N ARG A 64 13.10 -1.78 -4.72
CA ARG A 64 14.21 -2.60 -4.20
C ARG A 64 14.35 -2.43 -2.69
N ALA A 65 14.29 -1.19 -2.19
CA ALA A 65 14.38 -0.92 -0.76
C ALA A 65 13.23 -1.58 0.01
N LEU A 66 12.03 -1.54 -0.54
CA LEU A 66 10.86 -2.18 0.06
C LEU A 66 11.01 -3.70 0.10
N LEU A 67 11.45 -4.32 -1.01
CA LEU A 67 11.65 -5.76 -1.07
C LEU A 67 12.71 -6.22 -0.07
N GLU A 68 13.79 -5.46 0.08
CA GLU A 68 14.83 -5.76 1.06
C GLU A 68 14.29 -5.71 2.48
N ALA A 69 13.57 -4.63 2.82
CA ALA A 69 13.01 -4.46 4.15
C ALA A 69 12.00 -5.56 4.49
N VAL A 70 11.11 -5.90 3.57
CA VAL A 70 10.11 -6.96 3.75
C VAL A 70 10.79 -8.32 3.87
N GLY A 71 11.80 -8.58 3.03
CA GLY A 71 12.55 -9.84 3.06
C GLY A 71 13.26 -10.08 4.38
N VAL A 72 13.90 -9.04 4.93
CA VAL A 72 14.56 -9.12 6.23
C VAL A 72 13.55 -9.42 7.35
N GLN A 73 12.42 -8.74 7.36
CA GLN A 73 11.37 -8.96 8.36
C GLN A 73 10.76 -10.35 8.24
N LEU A 74 10.48 -10.81 7.03
CA LEU A 74 9.91 -12.13 6.82
C LEU A 74 10.89 -13.23 7.23
N SER A 75 12.17 -13.08 6.91
CA SER A 75 13.21 -14.03 7.33
C SER A 75 13.28 -14.12 8.85
N GLY A 76 13.23 -13.00 9.54
CA GLY A 76 13.20 -12.97 11.01
C GLY A 76 11.99 -13.70 11.57
N LEU A 77 10.81 -13.46 11.01
CA LEU A 77 9.59 -14.13 11.43
C LEU A 77 9.68 -15.65 11.23
N LEU A 78 10.20 -16.10 10.10
CA LEU A 78 10.36 -17.52 9.82
C LEU A 78 11.33 -18.19 10.80
N GLN A 79 12.41 -17.50 11.16
CA GLN A 79 13.34 -18.00 12.17
C GLN A 79 12.68 -18.13 13.54
N GLU A 80 11.87 -17.16 13.91
CA GLU A 80 11.12 -17.20 15.18
C GLU A 80 10.12 -18.37 15.18
N LEU A 81 9.43 -18.60 14.08
CA LEU A 81 8.45 -19.67 13.96
C LEU A 81 9.11 -21.05 14.11
N VAL A 82 10.34 -21.23 13.60
CA VAL A 82 11.09 -22.49 13.78
C VAL A 82 11.42 -22.72 15.25
N GLN A 83 11.67 -21.67 16.00
CA GLN A 83 12.04 -21.74 17.41
C GLN A 83 10.84 -21.73 18.36
N PHE A 84 9.67 -21.35 17.84
CA PHE A 84 8.48 -21.21 18.66
C PHE A 84 8.01 -22.51 19.26
N LYS A 85 7.78 -22.50 20.57
CA LYS A 85 7.27 -23.66 21.29
C LYS A 85 5.84 -23.40 21.72
N PRO A 86 4.87 -24.21 21.26
CA PRO A 86 3.49 -24.07 21.72
C PRO A 86 3.39 -24.25 23.24
N LEU A 87 2.48 -23.54 23.86
CA LEU A 87 2.23 -23.62 25.29
C LEU A 87 1.46 -24.88 25.71
N ILE A 88 0.95 -25.63 24.74
CA ILE A 88 0.17 -26.84 24.96
C ILE A 88 0.94 -28.05 24.41
#